data_94580e221ae055811a03584aff177497
#
_entry.id   94580e221ae055811a03584aff177497
#
_cell.length_a   1.000
_cell.length_b   1.000
_cell.length_c   1.000
_cell.angle_alpha   90.00
_cell.angle_beta   90.00
_cell.angle_gamma   90.00
#
_symmetry.space_group_name_H-M   'P 1'
#
loop_
_entity.id
_entity.type
_entity.pdbx_description
1 polymer ?
#
loop_
_entity_poly.entity_id
_entity_poly.type
_entity_poly.pdbx_seq_one_letter_code
_entity_poly.pdbx_strand_id
1 'polypeptide(L)'
;MKLHVCAPDIFAGDAVGNHCLGLARAARRLGLVASLYAQRYDVGTTEVRPFEELFPSVAPGDMVLLSYSIFDEHLEQLLSLPCRKLCYFHGVTDPQLLRELEPRTAQLCEKALAQLPLLGGFHLVIANSLNTAESLASAVEAAALKVIPPVFADMPAFQREPGAATRTLRESNLLMVGRVVPHKRVEDAIDILALLQQRGFPASLTIVGNAPNYDYLKLLINRARKLGVLERVDFKGMLDEADLFECYDTSSALLAMSRHEGFCVPVLEAMHFGKPVFVRGGTAAPEICPADCVFEAGADLSAWAAVIAERLGARAGGKAIDDAYVAHADSVLERASDAVWRDILIGPSAQRKSV
;
A
#
# COMPACT_ATOMS: atom_id res chain seq x y z
N MET A 1 -26.35 11.38 -11.05
CA MET A 1 -25.21 11.53 -10.13
C MET A 1 -24.03 10.81 -10.72
N LYS A 2 -22.95 11.50 -10.93
CA LYS A 2 -21.67 10.94 -11.41
C LYS A 2 -20.66 11.01 -10.28
N LEU A 3 -19.70 10.07 -10.27
CA LEU A 3 -18.51 10.11 -9.42
C LEU A 3 -17.32 10.53 -10.26
N HIS A 4 -16.66 11.60 -9.88
CA HIS A 4 -15.41 12.06 -10.45
C HIS A 4 -14.28 11.74 -9.45
N VAL A 5 -13.45 10.77 -9.76
CA VAL A 5 -12.27 10.42 -8.96
C VAL A 5 -11.07 11.17 -9.51
N CYS A 6 -10.34 11.87 -8.68
CA CYS A 6 -9.17 12.63 -9.10
C CYS A 6 -7.99 12.43 -8.15
N ALA A 7 -6.79 12.56 -8.70
CA ALA A 7 -5.52 12.53 -7.97
C ALA A 7 -4.46 13.31 -8.76
N PRO A 8 -3.38 13.79 -8.14
CA PRO A 8 -2.22 14.29 -8.87
C PRO A 8 -1.66 13.24 -9.83
N ASP A 9 -1.59 11.98 -9.40
CA ASP A 9 -1.03 10.88 -10.17
C ASP A 9 -1.95 9.66 -10.14
N ILE A 10 -2.20 9.06 -11.31
CA ILE A 10 -2.90 7.78 -11.46
C ILE A 10 -2.11 6.89 -12.42
N PHE A 11 -1.27 6.01 -11.86
CA PHE A 11 -0.50 5.03 -12.61
C PHE A 11 -0.93 3.61 -12.24
N ALA A 12 -1.02 2.72 -13.22
CA ALA A 12 -1.23 1.30 -12.95
C ALA A 12 0.01 0.72 -12.23
N GLY A 13 -0.21 -0.18 -11.26
CA GLY A 13 0.88 -0.76 -10.45
C GLY A 13 1.34 0.10 -9.27
N ASP A 14 0.83 1.35 -9.13
CA ASP A 14 0.99 2.17 -7.93
C ASP A 14 -0.22 2.03 -6.99
N ALA A 15 0.02 2.06 -5.69
CA ALA A 15 -1.04 1.85 -4.68
C ALA A 15 -2.17 2.90 -4.80
N VAL A 16 -1.84 4.17 -5.05
CA VAL A 16 -2.82 5.26 -5.23
C VAL A 16 -3.58 5.09 -6.54
N GLY A 17 -2.86 4.80 -7.63
CA GLY A 17 -3.45 4.58 -8.95
C GLY A 17 -4.38 3.37 -8.97
N ASN A 18 -3.94 2.24 -8.41
CA ASN A 18 -4.76 1.03 -8.31
C ASN A 18 -6.03 1.27 -7.48
N HIS A 19 -5.94 2.02 -6.37
CA HIS A 19 -7.12 2.41 -5.61
C HIS A 19 -8.10 3.27 -6.44
N CYS A 20 -7.61 4.29 -7.16
CA CYS A 20 -8.45 5.15 -7.99
C CYS A 20 -9.17 4.35 -9.09
N LEU A 21 -8.45 3.48 -9.80
CA LEU A 21 -8.98 2.60 -10.82
C LEU A 21 -10.02 1.63 -10.24
N GLY A 22 -9.67 0.97 -9.12
CA GLY A 22 -10.56 0.03 -8.41
C GLY A 22 -11.83 0.72 -7.91
N LEU A 23 -11.71 1.93 -7.35
CA LEU A 23 -12.86 2.70 -6.87
C LEU A 23 -13.80 3.11 -8.01
N ALA A 24 -13.26 3.54 -9.15
CA ALA A 24 -14.08 3.87 -10.31
C ALA A 24 -14.83 2.63 -10.84
N ARG A 25 -14.20 1.46 -10.84
CA ARG A 25 -14.82 0.18 -11.22
C ARG A 25 -15.89 -0.25 -10.20
N ALA A 26 -15.60 -0.15 -8.90
CA ALA A 26 -16.57 -0.42 -7.84
C ALA A 26 -17.80 0.49 -7.96
N ALA A 27 -17.62 1.77 -8.20
CA ALA A 27 -18.72 2.72 -8.42
C ALA A 27 -19.58 2.32 -9.64
N ARG A 28 -18.97 1.87 -10.75
CA ARG A 28 -19.68 1.38 -11.94
C ARG A 28 -20.49 0.10 -11.63
N ARG A 29 -19.93 -0.85 -10.84
CA ARG A 29 -20.69 -2.04 -10.37
C ARG A 29 -21.88 -1.65 -9.50
N LEU A 30 -21.78 -0.56 -8.76
CA LEU A 30 -22.88 0.00 -7.97
C LEU A 30 -23.89 0.82 -8.80
N GLY A 31 -23.73 0.90 -10.12
CA GLY A 31 -24.64 1.59 -11.04
C GLY A 31 -24.36 3.10 -11.19
N LEU A 32 -23.21 3.60 -10.71
CA LEU A 32 -22.80 4.98 -10.91
C LEU A 32 -22.00 5.14 -12.21
N VAL A 33 -22.11 6.32 -12.83
CA VAL A 33 -21.17 6.74 -13.87
C VAL A 33 -19.93 7.27 -13.18
N ALA A 34 -18.76 6.66 -13.42
CA ALA A 34 -17.49 7.07 -12.81
C ALA A 34 -16.47 7.47 -13.87
N SER A 35 -15.78 8.59 -13.64
CA SER A 35 -14.69 9.13 -14.48
C SER A 35 -13.46 9.40 -13.62
N LEU A 36 -12.27 9.24 -14.22
CA LEU A 36 -10.97 9.42 -13.58
C LEU A 36 -10.25 10.61 -14.17
N TYR A 37 -9.58 11.41 -13.35
CA TYR A 37 -8.83 12.60 -13.76
C TYR A 37 -7.50 12.67 -13.02
N ALA A 38 -6.40 12.96 -13.74
CA ALA A 38 -5.09 13.11 -13.12
C ALA A 38 -4.23 14.12 -13.90
N GLN A 39 -3.23 14.71 -13.21
CA GLN A 39 -2.21 15.53 -13.82
C GLN A 39 -1.19 14.66 -14.58
N ARG A 40 -0.83 13.51 -13.99
CA ARG A 40 0.07 12.53 -14.59
C ARG A 40 -0.56 11.13 -14.55
N TYR A 41 -0.49 10.43 -15.67
CA TYR A 41 -1.06 9.10 -15.83
C TYR A 41 -0.38 8.34 -16.97
N ASP A 42 -0.65 7.05 -17.11
CA ASP A 42 -0.05 6.22 -18.15
C ASP A 42 -0.46 6.68 -19.55
N VAL A 43 0.52 6.94 -20.41
CA VAL A 43 0.31 7.31 -21.81
C VAL A 43 -0.35 6.13 -22.55
N GLY A 44 -1.50 6.39 -23.15
CA GLY A 44 -2.28 5.38 -23.89
C GLY A 44 -3.43 4.77 -23.11
N THR A 45 -3.59 5.08 -21.80
CA THR A 45 -4.83 4.73 -21.11
C THR A 45 -5.98 5.61 -21.61
N THR A 46 -7.14 5.01 -21.89
CA THR A 46 -8.38 5.73 -22.23
C THR A 46 -9.28 5.94 -21.02
N GLU A 47 -8.90 5.40 -19.87
CA GLU A 47 -9.70 5.45 -18.65
C GLU A 47 -9.50 6.74 -17.85
N VAL A 48 -8.31 7.35 -17.91
CA VAL A 48 -7.95 8.56 -17.19
C VAL A 48 -7.92 9.74 -18.14
N ARG A 49 -8.48 10.87 -17.70
CA ARG A 49 -8.53 12.14 -18.44
C ARG A 49 -7.60 13.18 -17.83
N PRO A 50 -7.20 14.23 -18.59
CA PRO A 50 -6.49 15.36 -18.02
C PRO A 50 -7.25 15.99 -16.85
N PHE A 51 -6.52 16.42 -15.82
CA PHE A 51 -7.13 16.98 -14.60
C PHE A 51 -7.98 18.21 -14.86
N GLU A 52 -7.60 19.03 -15.82
CA GLU A 52 -8.29 20.28 -16.21
C GLU A 52 -9.70 20.02 -16.76
N GLU A 53 -9.97 18.83 -17.30
CA GLU A 53 -11.30 18.44 -17.78
C GLU A 53 -12.29 18.16 -16.64
N LEU A 54 -11.81 18.01 -15.40
CA LEU A 54 -12.66 17.78 -14.24
C LEU A 54 -13.61 18.96 -14.01
N PHE A 55 -13.08 20.17 -13.92
CA PHE A 55 -13.82 21.34 -13.48
C PHE A 55 -15.07 21.66 -14.33
N PRO A 56 -14.98 21.67 -15.67
CA PRO A 56 -16.16 21.89 -16.52
C PRO A 56 -17.11 20.67 -16.56
N SER A 57 -16.68 19.51 -16.07
CA SER A 57 -17.48 18.27 -16.11
C SER A 57 -18.38 18.06 -14.89
N VAL A 58 -18.15 18.82 -13.80
CA VAL A 58 -18.85 18.63 -12.52
C VAL A 58 -20.14 19.41 -12.48
N ALA A 59 -21.25 18.75 -12.16
CA ALA A 59 -22.56 19.35 -11.91
C ALA A 59 -22.92 19.33 -10.41
N PRO A 60 -23.83 20.21 -9.92
CA PRO A 60 -24.19 20.28 -8.51
C PRO A 60 -24.69 18.97 -7.87
N GLY A 61 -25.28 18.07 -8.67
CA GLY A 61 -25.75 16.75 -8.21
C GLY A 61 -24.69 15.66 -8.28
N ASP A 62 -23.47 15.97 -8.68
CA ASP A 62 -22.38 15.01 -8.80
C ASP A 62 -21.56 14.92 -7.50
N MET A 63 -20.59 14.03 -7.50
CA MET A 63 -19.67 13.77 -6.41
C MET A 63 -18.24 13.82 -6.92
N VAL A 64 -17.35 14.53 -6.22
CA VAL A 64 -15.92 14.51 -6.46
C VAL A 64 -15.24 13.78 -5.30
N LEU A 65 -14.34 12.85 -5.60
CA LEU A 65 -13.46 12.19 -4.64
C LEU A 65 -12.01 12.46 -5.02
N LEU A 66 -11.33 13.21 -4.16
CA LEU A 66 -9.90 13.43 -4.25
C LEU A 66 -9.15 12.29 -3.56
N SER A 67 -8.25 11.63 -4.26
CA SER A 67 -7.29 10.67 -3.69
C SER A 67 -6.01 11.45 -3.32
N TYR A 68 -5.80 11.68 -2.02
CA TYR A 68 -4.77 12.59 -1.50
C TYR A 68 -3.64 11.83 -0.81
N SER A 69 -2.41 12.03 -1.27
CA SER A 69 -1.18 11.43 -0.71
C SER A 69 0.02 12.36 -0.73
N ILE A 70 -0.06 13.45 -1.49
CA ILE A 70 1.00 14.44 -1.71
C ILE A 70 0.35 15.81 -1.99
N PHE A 71 1.13 16.88 -2.02
CA PHE A 71 0.66 18.22 -2.36
C PHE A 71 -0.16 18.22 -3.65
N ASP A 72 -1.35 18.83 -3.58
CA ASP A 72 -2.24 19.04 -4.71
C ASP A 72 -2.47 20.54 -4.92
N GLU A 73 -2.05 21.07 -6.05
CA GLU A 73 -2.19 22.50 -6.39
C GLU A 73 -3.63 22.93 -6.66
N HIS A 74 -4.53 21.98 -6.95
CA HIS A 74 -5.94 22.23 -7.23
C HIS A 74 -6.86 22.06 -6.01
N LEU A 75 -6.32 21.76 -4.83
CA LEU A 75 -7.11 21.45 -3.63
C LEU A 75 -8.13 22.56 -3.30
N GLU A 76 -7.73 23.84 -3.31
CA GLU A 76 -8.62 24.95 -3.04
C GLU A 76 -9.72 25.10 -4.10
N GLN A 77 -9.36 24.89 -5.38
CA GLN A 77 -10.32 24.91 -6.47
C GLN A 77 -11.33 23.75 -6.36
N LEU A 78 -10.87 22.55 -5.98
CA LEU A 78 -11.75 21.41 -5.71
C LEU A 78 -12.74 21.71 -4.57
N LEU A 79 -12.26 22.36 -3.51
CA LEU A 79 -13.12 22.76 -2.37
C LEU A 79 -14.19 23.76 -2.75
N SER A 80 -13.98 24.58 -3.78
CA SER A 80 -14.96 25.56 -4.28
C SER A 80 -16.08 24.97 -5.14
N LEU A 81 -15.96 23.70 -5.57
CA LEU A 81 -16.96 23.07 -6.45
C LEU A 81 -18.33 22.93 -5.75
N PRO A 82 -19.47 23.20 -6.47
CA PRO A 82 -20.81 23.15 -5.92
C PRO A 82 -21.40 21.71 -5.91
N CYS A 83 -20.61 20.73 -5.44
CA CYS A 83 -20.99 19.31 -5.42
C CYS A 83 -20.63 18.67 -4.09
N ARG A 84 -21.01 17.39 -3.88
CA ARG A 84 -20.54 16.62 -2.73
C ARG A 84 -19.06 16.27 -2.91
N LYS A 85 -18.23 16.60 -1.93
CA LYS A 85 -16.77 16.42 -1.96
C LYS A 85 -16.34 15.37 -0.94
N LEU A 86 -15.62 14.37 -1.38
CA LEU A 86 -15.00 13.34 -0.57
C LEU A 86 -13.48 13.42 -0.75
N CYS A 87 -12.73 13.07 0.29
CA CYS A 87 -11.28 12.88 0.21
C CYS A 87 -10.94 11.47 0.67
N TYR A 88 -10.15 10.76 -0.11
CA TYR A 88 -9.52 9.52 0.32
C TYR A 88 -8.05 9.80 0.62
N PHE A 89 -7.68 9.66 1.90
CA PHE A 89 -6.37 10.03 2.41
C PHE A 89 -5.47 8.79 2.57
N HIS A 90 -4.36 8.79 1.85
CA HIS A 90 -3.38 7.68 1.85
C HIS A 90 -2.26 7.84 2.89
N GLY A 91 -2.23 8.97 3.61
CA GLY A 91 -1.08 9.37 4.42
C GLY A 91 -0.09 10.21 3.61
N VAL A 92 0.66 11.04 4.30
CA VAL A 92 1.77 11.83 3.75
C VAL A 92 3.07 11.35 4.40
N THR A 93 4.04 10.97 3.59
CA THR A 93 5.35 10.52 4.11
C THR A 93 6.05 11.65 4.85
N ASP A 94 6.64 11.34 6.03
CA ASP A 94 7.44 12.31 6.78
C ASP A 94 8.59 12.83 5.89
N PRO A 95 8.65 14.14 5.62
CA PRO A 95 9.70 14.74 4.79
C PRO A 95 11.11 14.43 5.26
N GLN A 96 11.32 14.23 6.56
CA GLN A 96 12.63 13.92 7.12
C GLN A 96 13.18 12.59 6.60
N LEU A 97 12.32 11.62 6.29
CA LEU A 97 12.71 10.32 5.73
C LEU A 97 13.18 10.39 4.27
N LEU A 98 12.89 11.52 3.59
CA LEU A 98 13.15 11.71 2.17
C LEU A 98 14.21 12.77 1.87
N ARG A 99 14.47 13.68 2.82
CA ARG A 99 15.21 14.93 2.59
C ARG A 99 16.59 14.72 2.00
N GLU A 100 17.31 13.70 2.43
CA GLU A 100 18.69 13.43 1.98
C GLU A 100 18.75 12.92 0.53
N LEU A 101 17.87 12.01 0.16
CA LEU A 101 17.94 11.29 -1.12
C LEU A 101 16.83 11.67 -2.12
N GLU A 102 15.74 12.23 -1.63
CA GLU A 102 14.59 12.66 -2.44
C GLU A 102 14.11 14.08 -2.05
N PRO A 103 14.95 15.13 -2.11
CA PRO A 103 14.64 16.44 -1.56
C PRO A 103 13.43 17.12 -2.23
N ARG A 104 13.17 16.86 -3.52
CA ARG A 104 11.98 17.37 -4.22
C ARG A 104 10.71 16.75 -3.67
N THR A 105 10.70 15.44 -3.46
CA THR A 105 9.56 14.72 -2.87
C THR A 105 9.35 15.17 -1.43
N ALA A 106 10.42 15.38 -0.65
CA ALA A 106 10.34 15.92 0.70
C ALA A 106 9.63 17.30 0.73
N GLN A 107 9.97 18.21 -0.18
CA GLN A 107 9.31 19.52 -0.29
C GLN A 107 7.82 19.41 -0.62
N LEU A 108 7.45 18.47 -1.51
CA LEU A 108 6.03 18.21 -1.83
C LEU A 108 5.29 17.64 -0.62
N CYS A 109 5.92 16.77 0.16
CA CYS A 109 5.36 16.26 1.41
C CYS A 109 5.21 17.37 2.48
N GLU A 110 6.19 18.28 2.61
CA GLU A 110 6.09 19.46 3.50
C GLU A 110 4.87 20.33 3.14
N LYS A 111 4.69 20.63 1.84
CA LYS A 111 3.53 21.36 1.34
C LYS A 111 2.23 20.60 1.58
N ALA A 112 2.22 19.27 1.39
CA ALA A 112 1.06 18.43 1.64
C ALA A 112 0.65 18.46 3.11
N LEU A 113 1.61 18.37 4.04
CA LEU A 113 1.33 18.50 5.47
C LEU A 113 0.74 19.87 5.83
N ALA A 114 1.19 20.94 5.19
CA ALA A 114 0.63 22.27 5.37
C ALA A 114 -0.81 22.41 4.81
N GLN A 115 -1.20 21.55 3.85
CA GLN A 115 -2.56 21.51 3.31
C GLN A 115 -3.56 20.69 4.17
N LEU A 116 -3.10 19.87 5.12
CA LEU A 116 -3.99 18.99 5.89
C LEU A 116 -5.19 19.73 6.53
N PRO A 117 -5.06 20.96 7.09
CA PRO A 117 -6.20 21.71 7.62
C PRO A 117 -7.31 21.96 6.59
N LEU A 118 -6.98 22.07 5.30
CA LEU A 118 -7.95 22.27 4.23
C LEU A 118 -8.84 21.04 4.01
N LEU A 119 -8.37 19.84 4.40
CA LEU A 119 -9.15 18.60 4.26
C LEU A 119 -10.44 18.64 5.10
N GLY A 120 -10.50 19.44 6.16
CA GLY A 120 -11.73 19.71 6.91
C GLY A 120 -12.85 20.35 6.08
N GLY A 121 -12.55 20.88 4.89
CA GLY A 121 -13.56 21.39 3.94
C GLY A 121 -14.28 20.32 3.12
N PHE A 122 -13.89 19.06 3.20
CA PHE A 122 -14.59 17.94 2.57
C PHE A 122 -15.79 17.50 3.41
N HIS A 123 -16.85 17.01 2.75
CA HIS A 123 -18.03 16.47 3.44
C HIS A 123 -17.74 15.15 4.17
N LEU A 124 -16.73 14.40 3.69
CA LEU A 124 -16.22 13.17 4.31
C LEU A 124 -14.76 12.99 3.90
N VAL A 125 -13.92 12.70 4.86
CA VAL A 125 -12.55 12.25 4.68
C VAL A 125 -12.47 10.77 5.06
N ILE A 126 -11.87 9.98 4.21
CA ILE A 126 -11.71 8.54 4.39
C ILE A 126 -10.20 8.27 4.48
N ALA A 127 -9.73 7.89 5.64
CA ALA A 127 -8.35 7.45 5.83
C ALA A 127 -8.23 5.96 5.49
N ASN A 128 -7.12 5.56 4.89
CA ASN A 128 -6.89 4.17 4.51
C ASN A 128 -6.51 3.25 5.69
N SER A 129 -6.18 3.83 6.87
CA SER A 129 -5.80 3.13 8.10
C SER A 129 -6.08 3.99 9.34
N LEU A 130 -6.07 3.40 10.53
CA LEU A 130 -6.16 4.13 11.80
C LEU A 130 -4.94 5.06 11.97
N ASN A 131 -3.75 4.58 11.64
CA ASN A 131 -2.52 5.35 11.71
C ASN A 131 -2.59 6.64 10.88
N THR A 132 -3.13 6.57 9.65
CA THR A 132 -3.31 7.77 8.82
C THR A 132 -4.46 8.65 9.33
N ALA A 133 -5.53 8.06 9.90
CA ALA A 133 -6.61 8.83 10.51
C ALA A 133 -6.13 9.66 11.71
N GLU A 134 -5.24 9.11 12.53
CA GLU A 134 -4.63 9.82 13.67
C GLU A 134 -3.89 11.09 13.22
N SER A 135 -3.23 11.07 12.07
CA SER A 135 -2.55 12.25 11.52
C SER A 135 -3.51 13.37 11.09
N LEU A 136 -4.79 13.07 10.93
CA LEU A 136 -5.86 14.01 10.58
C LEU A 136 -6.65 14.52 11.79
N ALA A 137 -6.41 14.03 13.00
CA ALA A 137 -7.24 14.32 14.18
C ALA A 137 -7.34 15.82 14.53
N SER A 138 -6.35 16.63 14.17
CA SER A 138 -6.36 18.08 14.36
C SER A 138 -6.97 18.86 13.19
N ALA A 139 -7.18 18.22 12.04
CA ALA A 139 -7.57 18.86 10.78
C ALA A 139 -9.01 18.53 10.37
N VAL A 140 -9.53 17.37 10.78
CA VAL A 140 -10.83 16.84 10.36
C VAL A 140 -11.65 16.46 11.59
N GLU A 141 -12.90 16.90 11.64
CA GLU A 141 -13.82 16.50 12.70
C GLU A 141 -14.09 14.99 12.67
N ALA A 142 -14.15 14.36 13.85
CA ALA A 142 -14.35 12.90 13.96
C ALA A 142 -15.63 12.41 13.26
N ALA A 143 -16.69 13.21 13.24
CA ALA A 143 -17.95 12.89 12.54
C ALA A 143 -17.79 12.86 11.00
N ALA A 144 -16.80 13.58 10.46
CA ALA A 144 -16.48 13.63 9.04
C ALA A 144 -15.30 12.73 8.65
N LEU A 145 -14.80 11.89 9.56
CA LEU A 145 -13.68 10.99 9.33
C LEU A 145 -14.13 9.52 9.41
N LYS A 146 -13.75 8.74 8.42
CA LYS A 146 -13.93 7.27 8.42
C LYS A 146 -12.62 6.58 8.08
N VAL A 147 -12.49 5.31 8.50
CA VAL A 147 -11.36 4.46 8.14
C VAL A 147 -11.85 3.32 7.27
N ILE A 148 -11.40 3.27 6.01
CA ILE A 148 -11.75 2.22 5.05
C ILE A 148 -10.49 1.86 4.26
N PRO A 149 -10.06 0.59 4.23
CA PRO A 149 -8.93 0.16 3.42
C PRO A 149 -9.08 0.52 1.92
N PRO A 150 -8.00 0.51 1.14
CA PRO A 150 -8.08 0.71 -0.32
C PRO A 150 -9.02 -0.32 -0.99
N VAL A 151 -9.54 0.02 -2.17
CA VAL A 151 -10.36 -0.92 -2.96
C VAL A 151 -9.45 -1.98 -3.57
N PHE A 152 -9.71 -3.23 -3.26
CA PHE A 152 -8.91 -4.38 -3.69
C PHE A 152 -9.60 -5.29 -4.71
N ALA A 153 -10.93 -5.21 -4.85
CA ALA A 153 -11.72 -6.16 -5.61
C ALA A 153 -11.25 -6.38 -7.07
N ASP A 154 -10.60 -5.36 -7.66
CA ASP A 154 -10.10 -5.42 -9.04
C ASP A 154 -8.56 -5.54 -9.11
N MET A 155 -7.89 -5.72 -7.98
CA MET A 155 -6.44 -5.95 -7.99
C MET A 155 -6.15 -7.41 -8.34
N PRO A 156 -5.32 -7.66 -9.37
CA PRO A 156 -5.10 -9.01 -9.89
C PRO A 156 -4.61 -10.02 -8.85
N ALA A 157 -3.81 -9.59 -7.88
CA ALA A 157 -3.32 -10.44 -6.81
C ALA A 157 -4.48 -11.11 -6.03
N PHE A 158 -5.56 -10.37 -5.75
CA PHE A 158 -6.70 -10.86 -4.97
C PHE A 158 -7.78 -11.56 -5.80
N GLN A 159 -7.61 -11.59 -7.11
CA GLN A 159 -8.45 -12.36 -8.04
C GLN A 159 -7.92 -13.78 -8.28
N ARG A 160 -6.71 -14.04 -7.82
CA ARG A 160 -6.05 -15.32 -7.98
C ARG A 160 -6.29 -16.18 -6.75
N GLU A 161 -6.70 -17.44 -6.99
CA GLU A 161 -6.68 -18.45 -5.93
C GLU A 161 -5.23 -18.66 -5.44
N PRO A 162 -4.99 -18.73 -4.12
CA PRO A 162 -3.67 -19.01 -3.58
C PRO A 162 -3.13 -20.28 -4.22
N GLY A 163 -2.08 -20.15 -5.02
CA GLY A 163 -1.49 -21.28 -5.74
C GLY A 163 -0.82 -22.23 -4.77
N ALA A 164 -1.07 -23.51 -4.88
CA ALA A 164 -0.24 -24.54 -4.27
C ALA A 164 1.10 -24.59 -5.01
N ALA A 165 2.03 -23.68 -4.68
CA ALA A 165 3.40 -23.80 -5.13
C ALA A 165 4.00 -25.04 -4.46
N THR A 166 4.01 -26.14 -5.18
CA THR A 166 4.59 -27.42 -4.76
C THR A 166 6.13 -27.40 -4.77
N ARG A 167 6.74 -26.23 -4.89
CA ARG A 167 8.20 -26.11 -4.89
C ARG A 167 8.72 -26.16 -3.45
N THR A 168 9.25 -27.30 -3.06
CA THR A 168 10.08 -27.40 -1.85
C THR A 168 11.34 -26.56 -2.08
N LEU A 169 11.38 -25.38 -1.48
CA LEU A 169 12.58 -24.53 -1.51
C LEU A 169 13.66 -25.21 -0.66
N ARG A 170 14.84 -25.40 -1.20
CA ARG A 170 16.00 -25.91 -0.46
C ARG A 170 16.53 -24.90 0.55
N GLU A 171 16.26 -23.61 0.32
CA GLU A 171 16.65 -22.48 1.14
C GLU A 171 15.45 -21.55 1.32
N SER A 172 15.39 -20.84 2.47
CA SER A 172 14.36 -19.84 2.72
C SER A 172 14.60 -18.60 1.88
N ASN A 173 13.62 -18.19 1.08
CA ASN A 173 13.66 -16.95 0.31
C ASN A 173 12.80 -15.88 0.99
N LEU A 174 13.42 -14.81 1.48
CA LEU A 174 12.73 -13.64 2.01
C LEU A 174 12.38 -12.70 0.85
N LEU A 175 11.20 -12.11 0.88
CA LEU A 175 10.70 -11.21 -0.14
C LEU A 175 10.48 -9.80 0.42
N MET A 176 10.89 -8.78 -0.32
CA MET A 176 10.46 -7.40 -0.15
C MET A 176 9.82 -6.91 -1.43
N VAL A 177 8.65 -6.25 -1.34
CA VAL A 177 7.94 -5.68 -2.48
C VAL A 177 7.65 -4.20 -2.23
N GLY A 178 7.96 -3.38 -3.21
CA GLY A 178 7.73 -1.94 -3.20
C GLY A 178 8.91 -1.14 -3.74
N ARG A 179 8.74 0.17 -3.93
CA ARG A 179 9.83 1.04 -4.40
C ARG A 179 11.05 0.93 -3.50
N VAL A 180 12.22 0.81 -4.09
CA VAL A 180 13.51 0.76 -3.36
C VAL A 180 13.92 2.20 -3.00
N VAL A 181 13.40 2.66 -1.86
CA VAL A 181 13.57 4.04 -1.35
C VAL A 181 13.91 4.01 0.15
N PRO A 182 14.53 5.08 0.70
CA PRO A 182 15.10 5.07 2.06
C PRO A 182 14.11 4.69 3.16
N HIS A 183 12.87 5.18 3.11
CA HIS A 183 11.89 4.88 4.15
C HIS A 183 11.40 3.42 4.16
N LYS A 184 11.64 2.66 3.08
CA LYS A 184 11.38 1.21 3.02
C LYS A 184 12.45 0.38 3.73
N ARG A 185 13.61 0.96 4.08
CA ARG A 185 14.66 0.32 4.89
C ARG A 185 15.17 -1.01 4.34
N VAL A 186 15.46 -1.05 3.04
CA VAL A 186 16.00 -2.25 2.39
C VAL A 186 17.32 -2.67 3.00
N GLU A 187 18.13 -1.72 3.48
CA GLU A 187 19.38 -1.98 4.21
C GLU A 187 19.18 -2.84 5.45
N ASP A 188 18.06 -2.66 6.19
CA ASP A 188 17.77 -3.47 7.39
C ASP A 188 17.47 -4.92 7.00
N ALA A 189 16.80 -5.17 5.86
CA ALA A 189 16.58 -6.52 5.36
C ALA A 189 17.88 -7.21 4.92
N ILE A 190 18.82 -6.46 4.32
CA ILE A 190 20.16 -6.97 3.98
C ILE A 190 20.92 -7.33 5.26
N ASP A 191 20.81 -6.52 6.32
CA ASP A 191 21.43 -6.82 7.61
C ASP A 191 20.83 -8.07 8.26
N ILE A 192 19.50 -8.22 8.23
CA ILE A 192 18.81 -9.42 8.70
C ILE A 192 19.32 -10.66 7.94
N LEU A 193 19.46 -10.57 6.62
CA LEU A 193 20.02 -11.67 5.81
C LEU A 193 21.43 -12.05 6.29
N ALA A 194 22.29 -11.07 6.54
CA ALA A 194 23.64 -11.33 7.06
C ALA A 194 23.62 -11.99 8.44
N LEU A 195 22.73 -11.54 9.32
CA LEU A 195 22.54 -12.13 10.64
C LEU A 195 22.00 -13.58 10.59
N LEU A 196 21.11 -13.87 9.64
CA LEU A 196 20.64 -15.24 9.38
C LEU A 196 21.80 -16.15 8.92
N GLN A 197 22.66 -15.66 8.02
CA GLN A 197 23.85 -16.39 7.57
C GLN A 197 24.81 -16.66 8.74
N GLN A 198 25.06 -15.69 9.60
CA GLN A 198 25.91 -15.85 10.80
C GLN A 198 25.36 -16.91 11.77
N ARG A 199 24.04 -17.09 11.80
CA ARG A 199 23.35 -18.13 12.58
C ARG A 199 23.37 -19.51 11.89
N GLY A 200 23.94 -19.63 10.70
CA GLY A 200 23.92 -20.86 9.92
C GLY A 200 22.56 -21.17 9.29
N PHE A 201 21.63 -20.19 9.25
CA PHE A 201 20.32 -20.34 8.62
C PHE A 201 20.42 -19.97 7.12
N PRO A 202 20.22 -20.95 6.20
CA PRO A 202 20.35 -20.70 4.75
C PRO A 202 19.17 -19.88 4.27
N ALA A 203 19.44 -18.63 3.84
CA ALA A 203 18.44 -17.72 3.34
C ALA A 203 18.97 -16.91 2.14
N SER A 204 18.03 -16.43 1.31
CA SER A 204 18.22 -15.43 0.26
C SER A 204 17.21 -14.31 0.43
N LEU A 205 17.43 -13.18 -0.25
CA LEU A 205 16.56 -12.01 -0.23
C LEU A 205 16.25 -11.57 -1.66
N THR A 206 14.97 -11.59 -2.02
CA THR A 206 14.46 -11.06 -3.28
C THR A 206 13.81 -9.70 -3.03
N ILE A 207 14.19 -8.70 -3.82
CA ILE A 207 13.70 -7.33 -3.72
C ILE A 207 13.04 -6.97 -5.05
N VAL A 208 11.72 -6.73 -5.02
CA VAL A 208 10.92 -6.38 -6.19
C VAL A 208 10.45 -4.95 -6.09
N GLY A 209 10.70 -4.17 -7.11
CA GLY A 209 10.22 -2.80 -7.26
C GLY A 209 11.24 -1.86 -7.89
N ASN A 210 10.74 -0.73 -8.38
CA ASN A 210 11.58 0.29 -8.98
C ASN A 210 12.55 0.92 -7.96
N ALA A 211 13.80 1.12 -8.37
CA ALA A 211 14.84 1.84 -7.62
C ALA A 211 15.09 3.21 -8.27
N PRO A 212 14.30 4.24 -7.95
CA PRO A 212 14.37 5.54 -8.63
C PRO A 212 15.64 6.31 -8.29
N ASN A 213 16.30 5.98 -7.16
CA ASN A 213 17.52 6.63 -6.69
C ASN A 213 18.73 5.70 -6.85
N TYR A 214 19.56 6.00 -7.84
CA TYR A 214 20.76 5.21 -8.13
C TYR A 214 21.78 5.19 -6.98
N ASP A 215 21.94 6.31 -6.26
CA ASP A 215 22.91 6.40 -5.16
C ASP A 215 22.46 5.53 -3.98
N TYR A 216 21.16 5.49 -3.68
CA TYR A 216 20.63 4.57 -2.68
C TYR A 216 20.81 3.10 -3.09
N LEU A 217 20.50 2.75 -4.33
CA LEU A 217 20.72 1.39 -4.84
C LEU A 217 22.21 0.98 -4.72
N LYS A 218 23.12 1.87 -5.11
CA LYS A 218 24.57 1.65 -4.97
C LYS A 218 25.00 1.44 -3.51
N LEU A 219 24.39 2.20 -2.58
CA LEU A 219 24.61 2.03 -1.15
C LEU A 219 24.19 0.63 -0.70
N LEU A 220 23.02 0.15 -1.11
CA LEU A 220 22.52 -1.19 -0.77
C LEU A 220 23.43 -2.31 -1.31
N ILE A 221 23.85 -2.22 -2.58
CA ILE A 221 24.77 -3.19 -3.20
C ILE A 221 26.10 -3.22 -2.44
N ASN A 222 26.66 -2.05 -2.10
CA ASN A 222 27.91 -1.96 -1.34
C ASN A 222 27.76 -2.54 0.07
N ARG A 223 26.60 -2.32 0.72
CA ARG A 223 26.30 -2.90 2.04
C ARG A 223 26.26 -4.43 1.96
N ALA A 224 25.52 -5.00 1.00
CA ALA A 224 25.45 -6.43 0.80
C ALA A 224 26.82 -7.05 0.53
N ARG A 225 27.67 -6.37 -0.29
CA ARG A 225 29.06 -6.78 -0.55
C ARG A 225 29.90 -6.76 0.72
N LYS A 226 29.82 -5.68 1.51
CA LYS A 226 30.58 -5.53 2.77
C LYS A 226 30.20 -6.60 3.80
N LEU A 227 28.95 -7.02 3.83
CA LEU A 227 28.44 -8.05 4.72
C LEU A 227 28.64 -9.48 4.18
N GLY A 228 29.16 -9.65 2.95
CA GLY A 228 29.44 -10.96 2.35
C GLY A 228 28.18 -11.70 1.89
N VAL A 229 27.06 -10.99 1.66
CA VAL A 229 25.78 -11.61 1.28
C VAL A 229 25.28 -11.20 -0.11
N LEU A 230 26.08 -10.49 -0.90
CA LEU A 230 25.68 -9.97 -2.21
C LEU A 230 25.12 -11.05 -3.16
N GLU A 231 25.74 -12.22 -3.20
CA GLU A 231 25.32 -13.35 -4.05
C GLU A 231 23.98 -13.97 -3.62
N ARG A 232 23.43 -13.53 -2.48
CA ARG A 232 22.17 -13.99 -1.92
C ARG A 232 21.07 -12.90 -1.94
N VAL A 233 21.39 -11.74 -2.52
CA VAL A 233 20.44 -10.63 -2.71
C VAL A 233 20.14 -10.48 -4.19
N ASP A 234 18.87 -10.59 -4.56
CA ASP A 234 18.39 -10.44 -5.92
C ASP A 234 17.51 -9.19 -6.05
N PHE A 235 17.99 -8.19 -6.78
CA PHE A 235 17.25 -6.96 -7.12
C PHE A 235 16.53 -7.16 -8.46
N LYS A 236 15.25 -7.53 -8.44
CA LYS A 236 14.46 -7.84 -9.65
C LYS A 236 14.05 -6.61 -10.46
N GLY A 237 14.08 -5.41 -9.86
CA GLY A 237 13.46 -4.24 -10.47
C GLY A 237 11.94 -4.32 -10.53
N MET A 238 11.35 -3.63 -11.49
CA MET A 238 9.91 -3.77 -11.76
C MET A 238 9.65 -5.09 -12.50
N LEU A 239 8.63 -5.81 -12.04
CA LEU A 239 8.15 -7.03 -12.66
C LEU A 239 6.73 -6.80 -13.21
N ASP A 240 6.33 -7.62 -14.16
CA ASP A 240 4.92 -7.76 -14.48
C ASP A 240 4.17 -8.55 -13.38
N GLU A 241 2.85 -8.62 -13.48
CA GLU A 241 2.02 -9.26 -12.46
C GLU A 241 2.31 -10.75 -12.33
N ALA A 242 2.57 -11.46 -13.41
CA ALA A 242 2.82 -12.90 -13.40
C ALA A 242 4.12 -13.22 -12.66
N ASP A 243 5.18 -12.49 -12.96
CA ASP A 243 6.50 -12.63 -12.32
C ASP A 243 6.45 -12.19 -10.85
N LEU A 244 5.69 -11.15 -10.51
CA LEU A 244 5.47 -10.74 -9.12
C LEU A 244 4.75 -11.84 -8.33
N PHE A 245 3.73 -12.46 -8.90
CA PHE A 245 3.00 -13.55 -8.24
C PHE A 245 3.89 -14.78 -8.06
N GLU A 246 4.77 -15.09 -9.04
CA GLU A 246 5.76 -16.14 -8.85
C GLU A 246 6.71 -15.83 -7.68
N CYS A 247 7.09 -14.55 -7.48
CA CYS A 247 7.88 -14.14 -6.32
C CYS A 247 7.14 -14.40 -5.00
N TYR A 248 5.84 -14.08 -4.91
CA TYR A 248 5.04 -14.42 -3.74
C TYR A 248 4.93 -15.95 -3.56
N ASP A 249 4.57 -16.69 -4.60
CA ASP A 249 4.41 -18.14 -4.55
C ASP A 249 5.70 -18.86 -4.10
N THR A 250 6.87 -18.38 -4.53
CA THR A 250 8.18 -18.99 -4.26
C THR A 250 8.86 -18.42 -3.01
N SER A 251 8.32 -17.37 -2.37
CA SER A 251 8.87 -16.84 -1.14
C SER A 251 8.52 -17.71 0.08
N SER A 252 9.37 -17.65 1.10
CA SER A 252 9.12 -18.25 2.40
C SER A 252 8.43 -17.30 3.36
N ALA A 253 8.66 -16.00 3.19
CA ALA A 253 8.03 -14.92 3.98
C ALA A 253 8.25 -13.57 3.31
N LEU A 254 7.39 -12.59 3.67
CA LEU A 254 7.58 -11.18 3.33
C LEU A 254 8.20 -10.41 4.50
N LEU A 255 9.14 -9.51 4.21
CA LEU A 255 9.66 -8.50 5.15
C LEU A 255 9.08 -7.13 4.82
N ALA A 256 8.42 -6.49 5.77
CA ALA A 256 7.94 -5.12 5.70
C ALA A 256 8.70 -4.25 6.71
N MET A 257 9.82 -3.67 6.26
CA MET A 257 10.79 -2.96 7.11
C MET A 257 10.56 -1.45 7.19
N SER A 258 9.50 -0.95 6.55
CA SER A 258 9.26 0.48 6.35
C SER A 258 9.15 1.28 7.64
N ARG A 259 9.63 2.52 7.61
CA ARG A 259 9.41 3.53 8.66
C ARG A 259 8.17 4.39 8.42
N HIS A 260 7.60 4.31 7.22
CA HIS A 260 6.34 4.94 6.88
C HIS A 260 5.56 4.05 5.93
N GLU A 261 4.31 3.80 6.27
CA GLU A 261 3.29 3.14 5.43
C GLU A 261 1.94 3.76 5.74
N GLY A 262 1.19 4.08 4.68
CA GLY A 262 -0.21 4.45 4.82
C GLY A 262 -1.12 3.21 4.96
N PHE A 263 -0.73 2.06 4.35
CA PHE A 263 -1.47 0.80 4.44
C PHE A 263 -0.55 -0.42 4.34
N CYS A 264 0.33 -0.49 3.35
CA CYS A 264 1.22 -1.60 3.00
C CYS A 264 0.54 -2.79 2.29
N VAL A 265 0.07 -2.55 1.06
CA VAL A 265 -0.57 -3.58 0.21
C VAL A 265 0.25 -4.88 0.11
N PRO A 266 1.60 -4.87 -0.03
CA PRO A 266 2.39 -6.09 -0.09
C PRO A 266 2.23 -7.05 1.09
N VAL A 267 1.95 -6.53 2.31
CA VAL A 267 1.67 -7.37 3.48
C VAL A 267 0.36 -8.14 3.28
N LEU A 268 -0.67 -7.47 2.76
CA LEU A 268 -1.95 -8.10 2.47
C LEU A 268 -1.83 -9.13 1.35
N GLU A 269 -1.10 -8.79 0.28
CA GLU A 269 -0.82 -9.72 -0.83
C GLU A 269 -0.09 -10.97 -0.34
N ALA A 270 1.00 -10.82 0.43
CA ALA A 270 1.73 -11.96 0.96
C ALA A 270 0.84 -12.89 1.80
N MET A 271 -0.02 -12.33 2.66
CA MET A 271 -0.97 -13.12 3.45
C MET A 271 -2.01 -13.81 2.58
N HIS A 272 -2.52 -13.14 1.53
CA HIS A 272 -3.43 -13.78 0.55
C HIS A 272 -2.77 -14.97 -0.13
N PHE A 273 -1.47 -14.90 -0.42
CA PHE A 273 -0.66 -16.03 -0.90
C PHE A 273 -0.28 -17.04 0.21
N GLY A 274 -0.85 -16.91 1.41
CA GLY A 274 -0.60 -17.80 2.55
C GLY A 274 0.82 -17.72 3.11
N LYS A 275 1.52 -16.61 2.89
CA LYS A 275 2.89 -16.43 3.35
C LYS A 275 2.95 -15.70 4.69
N PRO A 276 3.82 -16.14 5.62
CA PRO A 276 4.12 -15.38 6.82
C PRO A 276 4.68 -14.00 6.47
N VAL A 277 4.34 -13.03 7.31
CA VAL A 277 4.83 -11.66 7.19
C VAL A 277 5.59 -11.28 8.45
N PHE A 278 6.62 -10.47 8.31
CA PHE A 278 7.39 -9.90 9.41
C PHE A 278 7.37 -8.38 9.23
N VAL A 279 6.73 -7.66 10.15
CA VAL A 279 6.31 -6.28 9.96
C VAL A 279 6.91 -5.38 11.03
N ARG A 280 7.49 -4.25 10.63
CA ARG A 280 7.93 -3.20 11.56
C ARG A 280 6.73 -2.44 12.10
N GLY A 281 6.69 -2.26 13.43
CA GLY A 281 5.72 -1.42 14.12
C GLY A 281 5.90 0.08 13.85
N GLY A 282 4.94 0.88 14.33
CA GLY A 282 4.97 2.33 14.19
C GLY A 282 4.52 2.85 12.82
N THR A 283 3.85 2.03 12.02
CA THR A 283 3.24 2.38 10.73
C THR A 283 1.83 1.79 10.64
N ALA A 284 1.14 1.95 9.51
CA ALA A 284 -0.17 1.31 9.30
C ALA A 284 -0.10 -0.21 9.06
N ALA A 285 1.04 -0.76 8.65
CA ALA A 285 1.18 -2.16 8.30
C ALA A 285 0.79 -3.15 9.44
N PRO A 286 1.03 -2.86 10.74
CA PRO A 286 0.54 -3.66 11.86
C PRO A 286 -0.98 -3.82 11.96
N GLU A 287 -1.75 -2.91 11.38
CA GLU A 287 -3.23 -2.95 11.46
C GLU A 287 -3.85 -4.04 10.59
N ILE A 288 -3.07 -4.59 9.67
CA ILE A 288 -3.55 -5.53 8.66
C ILE A 288 -2.92 -6.90 8.75
N CYS A 289 -2.11 -7.18 9.78
CA CYS A 289 -1.49 -8.49 9.99
C CYS A 289 -1.70 -8.98 11.44
N PRO A 290 -1.54 -10.28 11.71
CA PRO A 290 -1.58 -10.82 13.08
C PRO A 290 -0.53 -10.16 13.99
N ALA A 291 -0.90 -9.93 15.26
CA ALA A 291 -0.05 -9.19 16.20
C ALA A 291 1.33 -9.84 16.45
N ASP A 292 1.42 -11.16 16.35
CA ASP A 292 2.67 -11.91 16.51
C ASP A 292 3.63 -11.76 15.31
N CYS A 293 3.17 -11.17 14.21
CA CYS A 293 3.99 -10.80 13.04
C CYS A 293 4.69 -9.45 13.22
N VAL A 294 4.32 -8.67 14.26
CA VAL A 294 4.76 -7.29 14.43
C VAL A 294 5.95 -7.21 15.39
N PHE A 295 6.99 -6.53 14.96
CA PHE A 295 8.13 -6.15 15.80
C PHE A 295 8.04 -4.68 16.18
N GLU A 296 8.48 -4.33 17.38
CA GLU A 296 8.58 -2.94 17.80
C GLU A 296 9.43 -2.12 16.80
N ALA A 297 9.08 -0.86 16.60
CA ALA A 297 9.75 0.03 15.62
C ALA A 297 11.26 0.12 15.83
N GLY A 298 11.73 0.03 17.09
CA GLY A 298 13.13 0.07 17.48
C GLY A 298 13.76 -1.29 17.77
N ALA A 299 13.09 -2.40 17.46
CA ALA A 299 13.61 -3.74 17.75
C ALA A 299 14.97 -3.99 17.07
N ASP A 300 15.88 -4.64 17.78
CA ASP A 300 17.19 -5.04 17.26
C ASP A 300 17.02 -6.04 16.09
N LEU A 301 17.76 -5.83 15.01
CA LEU A 301 17.73 -6.72 13.85
C LEU A 301 18.19 -8.15 14.16
N SER A 302 18.98 -8.35 15.23
CA SER A 302 19.35 -9.68 15.70
C SER A 302 18.15 -10.45 16.29
N ALA A 303 17.21 -9.74 16.94
CA ALA A 303 15.94 -10.30 17.39
C ALA A 303 15.05 -10.70 16.20
N TRP A 304 14.99 -9.86 15.16
CA TRP A 304 14.31 -10.20 13.91
C TRP A 304 14.88 -11.50 13.31
N ALA A 305 16.20 -11.59 13.14
CA ALA A 305 16.85 -12.75 12.57
C ALA A 305 16.59 -14.03 13.41
N ALA A 306 16.55 -13.91 14.74
CA ALA A 306 16.26 -15.04 15.61
C ALA A 306 14.84 -15.59 15.41
N VAL A 307 13.83 -14.71 15.44
CA VAL A 307 12.42 -15.07 15.25
C VAL A 307 12.15 -15.59 13.84
N ILE A 308 12.74 -14.97 12.81
CA ILE A 308 12.62 -15.43 11.43
C ILE A 308 13.19 -16.84 11.29
N ALA A 309 14.40 -17.09 11.81
CA ALA A 309 15.03 -18.42 11.73
C ALA A 309 14.20 -19.48 12.47
N GLU A 310 13.67 -19.17 13.65
CA GLU A 310 12.81 -20.06 14.42
C GLU A 310 11.53 -20.40 13.64
N ARG A 311 10.78 -19.38 13.19
CA ARG A 311 9.49 -19.59 12.53
C ARG A 311 9.62 -20.29 11.18
N LEU A 312 10.61 -19.92 10.39
CA LEU A 312 10.83 -20.56 9.09
C LEU A 312 11.45 -21.95 9.27
N GLY A 313 12.31 -22.15 10.26
CA GLY A 313 12.85 -23.46 10.60
C GLY A 313 11.78 -24.46 11.05
N ALA A 314 10.82 -24.01 11.87
CA ALA A 314 9.68 -24.82 12.29
C ALA A 314 8.73 -25.17 11.12
N ARG A 315 8.72 -24.41 10.03
CA ARG A 315 7.92 -24.66 8.82
C ARG A 315 8.63 -25.54 7.78
N ALA A 316 9.89 -25.89 8.00
CA ALA A 316 10.62 -26.75 7.10
C ALA A 316 9.89 -28.11 6.95
N GLY A 317 9.34 -28.39 5.77
CA GLY A 317 8.49 -29.56 5.48
C GLY A 317 7.00 -29.38 5.73
N GLY A 318 6.53 -28.17 6.15
CA GLY A 318 5.12 -27.84 6.34
C GLY A 318 4.42 -27.43 5.02
N LYS A 319 3.12 -27.08 5.16
CA LYS A 319 2.30 -26.57 4.04
C LYS A 319 2.94 -25.31 3.43
N ALA A 320 2.96 -25.24 2.10
CA ALA A 320 3.43 -24.05 1.37
C ALA A 320 2.52 -22.83 1.60
N ILE A 321 1.24 -23.05 1.87
CA ILE A 321 0.21 -22.07 2.14
C ILE A 321 -0.26 -22.24 3.59
N ASP A 322 -0.43 -21.13 4.29
CA ASP A 322 -1.00 -21.09 5.63
C ASP A 322 -2.40 -20.48 5.57
N ASP A 323 -3.41 -21.32 5.76
CA ASP A 323 -4.81 -20.94 5.68
C ASP A 323 -5.19 -19.83 6.70
N ALA A 324 -4.46 -19.71 7.82
CA ALA A 324 -4.69 -18.65 8.80
C ALA A 324 -4.32 -17.26 8.27
N TYR A 325 -3.23 -17.15 7.48
CA TYR A 325 -2.89 -15.89 6.83
C TYR A 325 -3.89 -15.53 5.72
N VAL A 326 -4.35 -16.50 4.94
CA VAL A 326 -5.37 -16.30 3.91
C VAL A 326 -6.66 -15.78 4.54
N ALA A 327 -7.18 -16.46 5.58
CA ALA A 327 -8.39 -16.03 6.29
C ALA A 327 -8.25 -14.63 6.91
N HIS A 328 -7.06 -14.27 7.40
CA HIS A 328 -6.80 -12.93 7.92
C HIS A 328 -6.84 -11.89 6.79
N ALA A 329 -6.23 -12.18 5.63
CA ALA A 329 -6.30 -11.31 4.46
C ALA A 329 -7.74 -11.09 4.00
N ASP A 330 -8.54 -12.15 3.91
CA ASP A 330 -9.97 -12.08 3.52
C ASP A 330 -10.76 -11.16 4.45
N SER A 331 -10.51 -11.21 5.76
CA SER A 331 -11.15 -10.32 6.73
C SER A 331 -10.82 -8.83 6.50
N VAL A 332 -9.62 -8.53 6.01
CA VAL A 332 -9.22 -7.15 5.63
C VAL A 332 -9.88 -6.74 4.33
N LEU A 333 -9.95 -7.64 3.33
CA LEU A 333 -10.58 -7.38 2.04
C LEU A 333 -12.07 -7.07 2.19
N GLU A 334 -12.78 -7.77 3.09
CA GLU A 334 -14.20 -7.52 3.38
C GLU A 334 -14.45 -6.09 3.87
N ARG A 335 -13.51 -5.47 4.60
CA ARG A 335 -13.61 -4.10 5.11
C ARG A 335 -13.58 -3.04 4.00
N ALA A 336 -13.18 -3.40 2.78
CA ALA A 336 -13.17 -2.53 1.59
C ALA A 336 -14.13 -3.01 0.49
N SER A 337 -15.08 -3.88 0.82
CA SER A 337 -16.03 -4.47 -0.13
C SER A 337 -16.94 -3.44 -0.80
N ASP A 338 -17.54 -3.82 -1.93
CA ASP A 338 -18.52 -2.99 -2.64
C ASP A 338 -19.72 -2.60 -1.74
N ALA A 339 -20.06 -3.41 -0.73
CA ALA A 339 -21.12 -3.08 0.23
C ALA A 339 -20.74 -1.88 1.09
N VAL A 340 -19.50 -1.81 1.58
CA VAL A 340 -18.97 -0.67 2.35
C VAL A 340 -18.94 0.59 1.48
N TRP A 341 -18.46 0.49 0.25
CA TRP A 341 -18.42 1.61 -0.67
C TRP A 341 -19.81 2.08 -1.14
N ARG A 342 -20.79 1.17 -1.22
CA ARG A 342 -22.19 1.54 -1.46
C ARG A 342 -22.71 2.51 -0.43
N ASP A 343 -22.47 2.23 0.86
CA ASP A 343 -22.92 3.09 1.95
C ASP A 343 -22.29 4.49 1.91
N ILE A 344 -21.05 4.58 1.43
CA ILE A 344 -20.34 5.84 1.25
C ILE A 344 -20.86 6.62 0.04
N LEU A 345 -21.00 5.96 -1.11
CA LEU A 345 -21.29 6.63 -2.38
C LEU A 345 -22.78 6.88 -2.59
N ILE A 346 -23.64 5.98 -2.14
CA ILE A 346 -25.08 6.00 -2.41
C ILE A 346 -25.89 6.31 -1.13
N GLY A 347 -25.38 5.88 0.01
CA GLY A 347 -26.04 5.94 1.32
C GLY A 347 -26.51 4.56 1.79
N PRO A 348 -26.80 4.41 3.09
CA PRO A 348 -27.20 3.14 3.66
C PRO A 348 -28.47 2.62 2.96
N SER A 349 -28.47 1.33 2.65
CA SER A 349 -29.65 0.66 2.10
C SER A 349 -30.80 0.85 3.09
N ALA A 350 -31.84 1.55 2.69
CA ALA A 350 -33.06 1.59 3.48
C ALA A 350 -33.50 0.14 3.71
N GLN A 351 -33.47 -0.32 4.95
CA GLN A 351 -34.08 -1.61 5.29
C GLN A 351 -35.51 -1.55 4.75
N ARG A 352 -35.79 -2.31 3.70
CA ARG A 352 -37.18 -2.54 3.29
C ARG A 352 -37.86 -3.11 4.52
N LYS A 353 -38.58 -2.28 5.25
CA LYS A 353 -39.59 -2.77 6.19
C LYS A 353 -40.55 -3.59 5.33
N SER A 354 -40.42 -4.91 5.42
CA SER A 354 -41.45 -5.80 4.98
C SER A 354 -42.73 -5.47 5.76
N VAL A 355 -43.69 -4.90 5.05
CA VAL A 355 -45.08 -4.77 5.50
C VAL A 355 -45.77 -6.11 5.30
#